data_440f7adfd1acd97de725bf5b8f33ab15
#
_entry.id   440f7adfd1acd97de725bf5b8f33ab15
#
_cell.length_a   1.000
_cell.length_b   1.000
_cell.length_c   1.000
_cell.angle_alpha   90.00
_cell.angle_beta   90.00
_cell.angle_gamma   90.00
#
_symmetry.space_group_name_H-M   'P 1'
#
loop_
_entity.id
_entity.type
_entity.pdbx_description
1 polymer ?
#
loop_
_entity_poly.entity_id
_entity_poly.type
_entity_poly.pdbx_seq_one_letter_code
_entity_poly.pdbx_strand_id
1 'polypeptide(L)'
;MQPWTVPDMNHRAFNLVTGKPLTSGAKEPESAGTIAWLLYQAYTQTGDKKYFEGAQLALEFLCAFGENPSYELQLPYGTLIAARMNAEQDCSYNIDRLINWCFDWGRTRGWGAIVGTWGGYDVSGLIGEANDNGDDYAFVMNGFQQAAALAPVAKYDKRYARAIGKWLLNIANASRLFYNNVLPEDHQEPQSYAWSSVYDTESCIPYESMKEVWNNKSPYVMGDATGGGWAATNISLYSGSSVGYLAALIEKTNVEGILRIDVNKTDFFGNAVFPVYLYYNPYSEDKTVELELPSGEYDLYDAISERNVVSRISGTASFSVPSDGVCLLTVIPSGTEQTVSGHRLLAGNQVIDFYYGYDYSRNLRLKAI
;
A
#
# COMPACT_ATOMS: atom_id res chain seq x y z
N MET A 1 -34.28 11.66 -14.00
CA MET A 1 -33.09 12.40 -13.52
C MET A 1 -32.00 12.24 -14.54
N GLN A 2 -31.49 13.31 -15.07
CA GLN A 2 -30.36 13.24 -16.01
C GLN A 2 -29.16 12.74 -15.22
N PRO A 3 -28.42 11.75 -15.72
CA PRO A 3 -27.12 11.45 -15.16
C PRO A 3 -26.26 12.70 -15.31
N TRP A 4 -25.52 13.06 -14.26
CA TRP A 4 -24.54 14.13 -14.37
C TRP A 4 -23.51 13.75 -15.41
N THR A 5 -23.27 14.66 -16.35
CA THR A 5 -22.26 14.47 -17.40
C THR A 5 -20.83 14.60 -16.87
N VAL A 6 -20.67 15.26 -15.73
CA VAL A 6 -19.40 15.38 -14.99
C VAL A 6 -19.71 15.18 -13.51
N PRO A 7 -19.31 14.07 -12.88
CA PRO A 7 -19.52 13.89 -11.46
C PRO A 7 -18.68 14.88 -10.67
N ASP A 8 -19.27 15.48 -9.65
CA ASP A 8 -18.53 16.27 -8.66
C ASP A 8 -18.48 15.50 -7.33
N MET A 9 -17.29 15.01 -6.98
CA MET A 9 -17.03 14.26 -5.75
C MET A 9 -16.20 15.07 -4.75
N ASN A 10 -16.06 16.38 -4.96
CA ASN A 10 -15.29 17.28 -4.11
C ASN A 10 -16.09 17.71 -2.86
N HIS A 11 -16.56 16.73 -2.11
CA HIS A 11 -17.37 16.90 -0.92
C HIS A 11 -16.91 15.98 0.21
N ARG A 12 -16.92 16.49 1.45
CA ARG A 12 -16.60 15.69 2.63
C ARG A 12 -17.79 14.90 3.15
N ALA A 13 -18.96 15.49 3.14
CA ALA A 13 -20.16 14.90 3.72
C ALA A 13 -21.42 15.32 3.00
N PHE A 14 -22.48 14.54 3.21
CA PHE A 14 -23.80 14.79 2.67
C PHE A 14 -24.84 14.78 3.78
N ASN A 15 -25.82 15.67 3.69
CA ASN A 15 -27.01 15.62 4.52
C ASN A 15 -27.88 14.45 4.07
N LEU A 16 -28.02 13.43 4.91
CA LEU A 16 -28.73 12.20 4.56
C LEU A 16 -30.24 12.41 4.36
N VAL A 17 -30.84 13.47 4.92
CA VAL A 17 -32.28 13.78 4.77
C VAL A 17 -32.55 14.42 3.40
N THR A 18 -31.69 15.35 2.99
CA THR A 18 -31.91 16.13 1.75
C THR A 18 -31.12 15.61 0.54
N GLY A 19 -30.18 14.70 0.76
CA GLY A 19 -29.25 14.21 -0.26
C GLY A 19 -28.30 15.29 -0.82
N LYS A 20 -28.21 16.44 -0.16
CA LYS A 20 -27.36 17.55 -0.62
C LYS A 20 -25.99 17.50 0.05
N PRO A 21 -24.91 17.87 -0.68
CA PRO A 21 -23.60 17.99 -0.08
C PRO A 21 -23.57 19.11 0.97
N LEU A 22 -22.78 18.90 2.00
CA LEU A 22 -22.41 19.96 2.94
C LEU A 22 -21.35 20.85 2.28
N THR A 23 -21.52 22.16 2.40
CA THR A 23 -20.64 23.15 1.76
C THR A 23 -19.58 23.73 2.69
N SER A 24 -19.66 23.37 3.99
CA SER A 24 -18.71 23.80 5.03
C SER A 24 -17.67 22.71 5.32
N GLY A 25 -16.47 23.13 5.75
CA GLY A 25 -15.37 22.25 6.11
C GLY A 25 -14.42 21.94 4.95
N ALA A 26 -13.39 21.13 5.23
CA ALA A 26 -12.45 20.67 4.23
C ALA A 26 -13.16 19.78 3.20
N LYS A 27 -12.74 19.90 1.95
CA LYS A 27 -13.21 19.04 0.88
C LYS A 27 -12.28 17.84 0.74
N GLU A 28 -12.84 16.69 0.41
CA GLU A 28 -12.10 15.45 0.27
C GLU A 28 -12.32 14.82 -1.12
N PRO A 29 -11.78 15.43 -2.19
CA PRO A 29 -11.97 14.92 -3.55
C PRO A 29 -11.37 13.52 -3.74
N GLU A 30 -10.41 13.12 -2.91
CA GLU A 30 -9.83 11.78 -2.95
C GLU A 30 -10.82 10.67 -2.56
N SER A 31 -11.94 11.00 -1.92
CA SER A 31 -13.01 10.04 -1.63
C SER A 31 -13.57 9.35 -2.88
N ALA A 32 -13.39 9.98 -4.05
CA ALA A 32 -13.62 9.32 -5.34
C ALA A 32 -12.83 8.00 -5.48
N GLY A 33 -11.64 7.90 -4.90
CA GLY A 33 -10.84 6.68 -4.86
C GLY A 33 -11.53 5.55 -4.11
N THR A 34 -12.04 5.82 -2.91
CA THR A 34 -12.80 4.82 -2.13
C THR A 34 -14.14 4.48 -2.79
N ILE A 35 -14.81 5.45 -3.39
CA ILE A 35 -16.04 5.22 -4.15
C ILE A 35 -15.76 4.27 -5.33
N ALA A 36 -14.69 4.52 -6.09
CA ALA A 36 -14.27 3.63 -7.18
C ALA A 36 -13.96 2.22 -6.66
N TRP A 37 -13.23 2.12 -5.55
CA TRP A 37 -12.89 0.84 -4.92
C TRP A 37 -14.15 0.06 -4.54
N LEU A 38 -15.08 0.66 -3.82
CA LEU A 38 -16.31 0.02 -3.39
C LEU A 38 -17.16 -0.45 -4.59
N LEU A 39 -17.31 0.42 -5.59
CA LEU A 39 -18.14 0.11 -6.75
C LEU A 39 -17.51 -0.97 -7.63
N TYR A 40 -16.19 -0.95 -7.83
CA TYR A 40 -15.53 -1.99 -8.59
C TYR A 40 -15.59 -3.36 -7.90
N GLN A 41 -15.47 -3.40 -6.56
CA GLN A 41 -15.69 -4.63 -5.81
C GLN A 41 -17.13 -5.14 -5.97
N ALA A 42 -18.12 -4.25 -5.92
CA ALA A 42 -19.51 -4.63 -6.17
C ALA A 42 -19.70 -5.18 -7.59
N TYR A 43 -19.05 -4.59 -8.59
CA TYR A 43 -19.06 -5.12 -9.95
C TYR A 43 -18.45 -6.52 -10.05
N THR A 44 -17.28 -6.75 -9.46
CA THR A 44 -16.63 -8.08 -9.51
C THR A 44 -17.43 -9.17 -8.83
N GLN A 45 -18.24 -8.82 -7.83
CA GLN A 45 -19.11 -9.77 -7.10
C GLN A 45 -20.46 -10.02 -7.79
N THR A 46 -21.00 -9.04 -8.48
CA THR A 46 -22.38 -9.10 -9.01
C THR A 46 -22.47 -9.19 -10.54
N GLY A 47 -21.44 -8.75 -11.25
CA GLY A 47 -21.45 -8.58 -12.70
C GLY A 47 -22.34 -7.42 -13.20
N ASP A 48 -22.97 -6.65 -12.29
CA ASP A 48 -23.89 -5.57 -12.67
C ASP A 48 -23.09 -4.34 -13.15
N LYS A 49 -23.25 -4.02 -14.44
CA LYS A 49 -22.53 -2.95 -15.14
C LYS A 49 -22.69 -1.57 -14.51
N LYS A 50 -23.80 -1.31 -13.81
CA LYS A 50 -23.99 0.00 -13.15
C LYS A 50 -22.88 0.32 -12.14
N TYR A 51 -22.33 -0.72 -11.47
CA TYR A 51 -21.23 -0.55 -10.53
C TYR A 51 -19.92 -0.28 -11.26
N PHE A 52 -19.68 -0.93 -12.40
CA PHE A 52 -18.53 -0.64 -13.26
C PHE A 52 -18.56 0.80 -13.77
N GLU A 53 -19.70 1.23 -14.32
CA GLU A 53 -19.91 2.60 -14.81
C GLU A 53 -19.71 3.63 -13.68
N GLY A 54 -20.23 3.35 -12.47
CA GLY A 54 -20.02 4.20 -11.32
C GLY A 54 -18.54 4.29 -10.90
N ALA A 55 -17.79 3.19 -10.95
CA ALA A 55 -16.35 3.18 -10.68
C ALA A 55 -15.57 3.99 -11.74
N GLN A 56 -15.96 3.89 -13.02
CA GLN A 56 -15.37 4.70 -14.09
C GLN A 56 -15.56 6.19 -13.84
N LEU A 57 -16.80 6.63 -13.53
CA LEU A 57 -17.09 8.04 -13.24
C LEU A 57 -16.26 8.55 -12.05
N ALA A 58 -16.07 7.75 -11.01
CA ALA A 58 -15.26 8.11 -9.86
C ALA A 58 -13.76 8.27 -10.22
N LEU A 59 -13.21 7.34 -11.01
CA LEU A 59 -11.82 7.43 -11.47
C LEU A 59 -11.61 8.54 -12.50
N GLU A 60 -12.57 8.81 -13.38
CA GLU A 60 -12.51 9.94 -14.30
C GLU A 60 -12.43 11.27 -13.55
N PHE A 61 -13.27 11.45 -12.50
CA PHE A 61 -13.18 12.61 -11.64
C PHE A 61 -11.80 12.70 -10.97
N LEU A 62 -11.32 11.62 -10.34
CA LEU A 62 -10.04 11.59 -9.64
C LEU A 62 -8.87 11.90 -10.57
N CYS A 63 -8.83 11.28 -11.76
CA CYS A 63 -7.78 11.50 -12.75
C CYS A 63 -7.83 12.89 -13.40
N ALA A 64 -9.01 13.50 -13.49
CA ALA A 64 -9.18 14.85 -14.02
C ALA A 64 -8.88 15.95 -13.00
N PHE A 65 -8.77 15.63 -11.70
CA PHE A 65 -8.52 16.59 -10.65
C PHE A 65 -7.19 17.34 -10.89
N GLY A 66 -7.18 18.65 -10.69
CA GLY A 66 -6.10 19.53 -11.17
C GLY A 66 -4.80 19.46 -10.37
N GLU A 67 -4.86 19.02 -9.12
CA GLU A 67 -3.74 18.98 -8.17
C GLU A 67 -3.79 17.71 -7.31
N ASN A 68 -2.76 17.46 -6.50
CA ASN A 68 -2.74 16.29 -5.61
C ASN A 68 -3.83 16.42 -4.54
N PRO A 69 -4.86 15.54 -4.56
CA PRO A 69 -5.98 15.62 -3.63
C PRO A 69 -5.72 14.90 -2.31
N SER A 70 -4.55 14.32 -2.11
CA SER A 70 -4.24 13.49 -0.94
C SER A 70 -4.55 14.24 0.36
N TYR A 71 -5.40 13.63 1.18
CA TYR A 71 -5.82 14.16 2.46
C TYR A 71 -5.60 13.13 3.58
N GLU A 72 -6.04 11.88 3.38
CA GLU A 72 -5.87 10.79 4.35
C GLU A 72 -5.60 9.43 3.68
N LEU A 73 -6.67 8.66 3.32
CA LEU A 73 -6.57 7.23 3.03
C LEU A 73 -7.14 6.81 1.68
N GLN A 74 -7.91 7.65 1.04
CA GLN A 74 -8.82 7.23 -0.03
C GLN A 74 -8.13 7.15 -1.39
N LEU A 75 -7.12 7.99 -1.62
CA LEU A 75 -6.36 8.02 -2.88
C LEU A 75 -5.63 6.71 -3.19
N PRO A 76 -4.95 6.03 -2.24
CA PRO A 76 -4.31 4.74 -2.51
C PRO A 76 -5.27 3.66 -3.00
N TYR A 77 -6.49 3.60 -2.47
CA TYR A 77 -7.52 2.66 -2.95
C TYR A 77 -7.98 2.98 -4.38
N GLY A 78 -8.08 4.26 -4.73
CA GLY A 78 -8.34 4.69 -6.10
C GLY A 78 -7.21 4.29 -7.06
N THR A 79 -5.97 4.41 -6.62
CA THR A 79 -4.79 3.99 -7.37
C THR A 79 -4.79 2.49 -7.64
N LEU A 80 -5.10 1.67 -6.64
CA LEU A 80 -5.27 0.22 -6.81
C LEU A 80 -6.33 -0.10 -7.86
N ILE A 81 -7.51 0.50 -7.75
CA ILE A 81 -8.60 0.19 -8.68
C ILE A 81 -8.32 0.69 -10.08
N ALA A 82 -7.68 1.83 -10.23
CA ALA A 82 -7.24 2.31 -11.54
C ALA A 82 -6.27 1.33 -12.21
N ALA A 83 -5.27 0.83 -11.46
CA ALA A 83 -4.33 -0.18 -11.96
C ALA A 83 -5.04 -1.49 -12.32
N ARG A 84 -5.96 -1.93 -11.46
CA ARG A 84 -6.73 -3.15 -11.66
C ARG A 84 -7.67 -3.05 -12.87
N MET A 85 -8.39 -1.93 -13.03
CA MET A 85 -9.25 -1.71 -14.20
C MET A 85 -8.45 -1.57 -15.50
N ASN A 86 -7.26 -0.99 -15.47
CA ASN A 86 -6.37 -1.00 -16.63
C ASN A 86 -5.98 -2.42 -17.02
N ALA A 87 -5.60 -3.25 -16.04
CA ALA A 87 -5.14 -4.62 -16.26
C ALA A 87 -6.26 -5.59 -16.65
N GLU A 88 -7.42 -5.51 -15.98
CA GLU A 88 -8.53 -6.47 -16.13
C GLU A 88 -9.53 -6.06 -17.21
N GLN A 89 -9.74 -4.75 -17.46
CA GLN A 89 -10.81 -4.20 -18.30
C GLN A 89 -10.29 -3.35 -19.45
N ASP A 90 -8.97 -3.36 -19.69
CA ASP A 90 -8.30 -2.59 -20.76
C ASP A 90 -8.62 -1.08 -20.71
N CYS A 91 -8.84 -0.53 -19.49
CA CYS A 91 -8.92 0.91 -19.27
C CYS A 91 -7.53 1.57 -19.40
N SER A 92 -7.47 2.90 -19.37
CA SER A 92 -6.22 3.66 -19.59
C SER A 92 -6.06 4.82 -18.60
N TYR A 93 -6.30 4.56 -17.31
CA TYR A 93 -6.09 5.55 -16.26
C TYR A 93 -4.59 5.82 -16.05
N ASN A 94 -4.26 7.06 -15.70
CA ASN A 94 -2.88 7.49 -15.50
C ASN A 94 -2.36 7.05 -14.12
N ILE A 95 -1.81 5.84 -14.05
CA ILE A 95 -1.27 5.27 -12.80
C ILE A 95 -0.04 6.04 -12.33
N ASP A 96 0.81 6.54 -13.23
CA ASP A 96 1.98 7.34 -12.87
C ASP A 96 1.60 8.55 -12.02
N ARG A 97 0.50 9.22 -12.39
CA ARG A 97 -0.01 10.37 -11.65
C ARG A 97 -0.57 9.97 -10.29
N LEU A 98 -1.43 8.97 -10.25
CA LEU A 98 -2.12 8.56 -9.04
C LEU A 98 -1.16 8.00 -7.99
N ILE A 99 -0.23 7.13 -8.39
CA ILE A 99 0.72 6.54 -7.46
C ILE A 99 1.72 7.58 -6.93
N ASN A 100 2.19 8.51 -7.77
CA ASN A 100 3.04 9.59 -7.29
C ASN A 100 2.30 10.50 -6.30
N TRP A 101 1.02 10.74 -6.49
CA TRP A 101 0.22 11.49 -5.53
C TRP A 101 0.06 10.80 -4.17
N CYS A 102 0.14 9.47 -4.11
CA CYS A 102 0.13 8.74 -2.84
C CYS A 102 1.39 8.99 -1.98
N PHE A 103 2.48 9.44 -2.60
CA PHE A 103 3.77 9.66 -1.92
C PHE A 103 4.18 11.13 -1.88
N ASP A 104 3.67 11.95 -2.80
CA ASP A 104 3.91 13.39 -2.83
C ASP A 104 2.92 14.12 -1.92
N TRP A 105 3.24 15.33 -1.52
CA TRP A 105 2.40 16.09 -0.59
C TRP A 105 1.05 16.49 -1.18
N GLY A 106 -0.02 16.18 -0.43
CA GLY A 106 -1.36 16.68 -0.75
C GLY A 106 -1.48 18.18 -0.51
N ARG A 107 -2.20 18.88 -1.39
CA ARG A 107 -2.37 20.35 -1.30
C ARG A 107 -3.21 20.78 -0.11
N THR A 108 -4.13 19.94 0.35
CA THR A 108 -5.06 20.29 1.42
C THR A 108 -4.46 20.18 2.81
N ARG A 109 -3.66 19.14 3.09
CA ARG A 109 -3.07 18.87 4.40
C ARG A 109 -1.58 18.56 4.41
N GLY A 110 -0.93 18.49 3.25
CA GLY A 110 0.47 18.10 3.20
C GLY A 110 0.71 16.61 3.47
N TRP A 111 -0.30 15.75 3.36
CA TRP A 111 -0.11 14.30 3.51
C TRP A 111 0.74 13.74 2.39
N GLY A 112 1.76 12.99 2.77
CA GLY A 112 2.68 12.34 1.85
C GLY A 112 3.64 11.41 2.58
N ALA A 113 4.64 10.91 1.86
CA ALA A 113 5.68 10.07 2.43
C ALA A 113 6.77 10.94 3.06
N ILE A 114 7.15 10.55 4.26
CA ILE A 114 8.29 11.14 4.99
C ILE A 114 9.56 10.41 4.54
N VAL A 115 10.61 11.15 4.24
CA VAL A 115 11.92 10.62 3.82
C VAL A 115 13.02 11.32 4.60
N GLY A 116 13.85 10.54 5.29
CA GLY A 116 14.97 11.08 6.05
C GLY A 116 15.08 10.52 7.45
N THR A 117 15.68 11.31 8.35
CA THR A 117 15.92 10.91 9.74
C THR A 117 15.43 11.97 10.71
N TRP A 118 14.76 11.53 11.77
CA TRP A 118 14.39 12.35 12.92
C TRP A 118 15.21 11.93 14.12
N GLY A 119 15.98 12.86 14.68
CA GLY A 119 16.82 12.58 15.84
C GLY A 119 17.81 11.41 15.67
N GLY A 120 18.23 11.13 14.44
CA GLY A 120 19.12 9.99 14.11
C GLY A 120 18.41 8.69 13.78
N TYR A 121 17.09 8.61 13.88
CA TYR A 121 16.28 7.45 13.50
C TYR A 121 15.78 7.60 12.06
N ASP A 122 15.95 6.57 11.24
CA ASP A 122 15.41 6.53 9.88
C ASP A 122 13.87 6.38 9.94
N VAL A 123 13.17 7.39 9.41
CA VAL A 123 11.71 7.46 9.33
C VAL A 123 11.19 7.31 7.90
N SER A 124 12.08 7.00 6.96
CA SER A 124 11.74 6.91 5.54
C SER A 124 10.63 5.89 5.31
N GLY A 125 9.64 6.30 4.53
CA GLY A 125 8.48 5.49 4.16
C GLY A 125 7.26 5.65 5.07
N LEU A 126 7.37 6.30 6.23
CA LEU A 126 6.19 6.66 7.02
C LEU A 126 5.32 7.66 6.26
N ILE A 127 4.03 7.60 6.52
CA ILE A 127 3.03 8.48 5.90
C ILE A 127 2.47 9.43 6.96
N GLY A 128 2.37 10.71 6.61
CA GLY A 128 1.86 11.73 7.50
C GLY A 128 1.90 13.12 6.89
N GLU A 129 1.86 14.16 7.71
CA GLU A 129 2.14 15.51 7.28
C GLU A 129 3.65 15.68 7.07
N ALA A 130 4.05 15.83 5.82
CA ALA A 130 5.43 15.72 5.37
C ALA A 130 5.81 16.94 4.50
N ASN A 131 5.77 18.13 5.09
CA ASN A 131 6.02 19.39 4.38
C ASN A 131 7.42 19.99 4.65
N ASP A 132 8.28 19.24 5.35
CA ASP A 132 9.68 19.58 5.67
C ASP A 132 9.86 20.93 6.42
N ASN A 133 8.91 21.28 7.27
CA ASN A 133 8.95 22.55 8.02
C ASN A 133 9.42 22.37 9.47
N GLY A 134 9.82 21.18 9.88
CA GLY A 134 10.35 20.87 11.22
C GLY A 134 9.28 20.51 12.25
N ASP A 135 8.01 20.43 11.87
CA ASP A 135 6.89 20.01 12.72
C ASP A 135 6.07 18.87 12.09
N ASP A 136 6.68 18.12 11.20
CA ASP A 136 6.07 16.97 10.54
C ASP A 136 5.63 15.90 11.54
N TYR A 137 4.62 15.14 11.18
CA TYR A 137 4.24 13.99 11.96
C TYR A 137 3.77 12.81 11.10
N ALA A 138 4.06 11.60 11.56
CA ALA A 138 3.63 10.36 10.96
C ALA A 138 2.43 9.79 11.71
N PHE A 139 1.54 9.10 10.99
CA PHE A 139 0.35 8.49 11.54
C PHE A 139 0.25 7.02 11.15
N VAL A 140 0.09 6.15 12.15
CA VAL A 140 0.16 4.69 11.97
C VAL A 140 -0.88 4.16 11.00
N MET A 141 -2.11 4.63 11.12
CA MET A 141 -3.23 4.18 10.29
C MET A 141 -2.98 4.42 8.80
N ASN A 142 -2.52 5.63 8.45
CA ASN A 142 -2.30 6.02 7.06
C ASN A 142 -1.24 5.16 6.40
N GLY A 143 -0.10 4.94 7.05
CA GLY A 143 0.97 4.11 6.51
C GLY A 143 0.53 2.67 6.27
N PHE A 144 -0.15 2.06 7.24
CA PHE A 144 -0.55 0.66 7.16
C PHE A 144 -1.69 0.42 6.16
N GLN A 145 -2.65 1.34 6.08
CA GLN A 145 -3.71 1.24 5.06
C GLN A 145 -3.19 1.53 3.66
N GLN A 146 -2.27 2.48 3.50
CA GLN A 146 -1.61 2.71 2.22
C GLN A 146 -0.82 1.48 1.77
N ALA A 147 -0.13 0.79 2.70
CA ALA A 147 0.55 -0.47 2.41
C ALA A 147 -0.43 -1.53 1.89
N ALA A 148 -1.59 -1.66 2.55
CA ALA A 148 -2.63 -2.58 2.12
C ALA A 148 -3.16 -2.27 0.71
N ALA A 149 -3.36 -0.99 0.40
CA ALA A 149 -3.88 -0.58 -0.89
C ALA A 149 -2.85 -0.71 -2.02
N LEU A 150 -1.57 -0.37 -1.77
CA LEU A 150 -0.56 -0.31 -2.82
C LEU A 150 0.20 -1.62 -3.06
N ALA A 151 0.27 -2.54 -2.09
CA ALA A 151 0.95 -3.82 -2.30
C ALA A 151 0.39 -4.60 -3.51
N PRO A 152 -0.94 -4.74 -3.70
CA PRO A 152 -1.50 -5.43 -4.86
C PRO A 152 -1.25 -4.73 -6.20
N VAL A 153 -0.96 -3.42 -6.21
CA VAL A 153 -0.67 -2.69 -7.45
C VAL A 153 0.51 -3.32 -8.19
N ALA A 154 1.49 -3.89 -7.46
CA ALA A 154 2.66 -4.53 -8.06
C ALA A 154 2.32 -5.62 -9.08
N LYS A 155 1.23 -6.37 -8.90
CA LYS A 155 0.81 -7.42 -9.84
C LYS A 155 -0.03 -6.88 -11.01
N TYR A 156 -0.74 -5.77 -10.80
CA TYR A 156 -1.56 -5.14 -11.84
C TYR A 156 -0.76 -4.16 -12.71
N ASP A 157 0.34 -3.60 -12.17
CA ASP A 157 1.30 -2.78 -12.90
C ASP A 157 2.72 -3.01 -12.36
N LYS A 158 3.38 -4.02 -12.92
CA LYS A 158 4.72 -4.48 -12.48
C LYS A 158 5.82 -3.44 -12.62
N ARG A 159 5.57 -2.31 -13.34
CA ARG A 159 6.50 -1.17 -13.42
C ARG A 159 6.81 -0.59 -12.04
N TYR A 160 5.88 -0.68 -11.09
CA TYR A 160 6.04 -0.16 -9.74
C TYR A 160 6.47 -1.19 -8.71
N ALA A 161 6.65 -2.45 -9.11
CA ALA A 161 6.98 -3.55 -8.19
C ALA A 161 8.22 -3.24 -7.32
N ARG A 162 9.31 -2.72 -7.96
CA ARG A 162 10.52 -2.35 -7.22
C ARG A 162 10.27 -1.21 -6.23
N ALA A 163 9.61 -0.15 -6.65
CA ALA A 163 9.33 1.01 -5.80
C ALA A 163 8.42 0.63 -4.62
N ILE A 164 7.38 -0.17 -4.87
CA ILE A 164 6.47 -0.69 -3.82
C ILE A 164 7.24 -1.60 -2.86
N GLY A 165 8.05 -2.52 -3.36
CA GLY A 165 8.84 -3.43 -2.51
C GLY A 165 9.83 -2.68 -1.63
N LYS A 166 10.54 -1.68 -2.18
CA LYS A 166 11.44 -0.80 -1.42
C LYS A 166 10.68 -0.03 -0.34
N TRP A 167 9.56 0.60 -0.71
CA TRP A 167 8.76 1.36 0.25
C TRP A 167 8.20 0.47 1.38
N LEU A 168 7.71 -0.73 1.07
CA LEU A 168 7.21 -1.67 2.07
C LEU A 168 8.30 -2.13 3.04
N LEU A 169 9.54 -2.30 2.57
CA LEU A 169 10.68 -2.54 3.45
C LEU A 169 10.96 -1.34 4.36
N ASN A 170 10.94 -0.14 3.80
CA ASN A 170 11.18 1.09 4.55
C ASN A 170 10.13 1.29 5.64
N ILE A 171 8.83 1.22 5.29
CA ILE A 171 7.77 1.38 6.29
C ILE A 171 7.79 0.28 7.35
N ALA A 172 8.12 -0.96 7.00
CA ALA A 172 8.28 -2.05 7.97
C ALA A 172 9.39 -1.76 8.98
N ASN A 173 10.50 -1.15 8.54
CA ASN A 173 11.58 -0.71 9.42
C ASN A 173 11.18 0.49 10.28
N ALA A 174 10.67 1.55 9.66
CA ALA A 174 10.38 2.81 10.34
C ALA A 174 9.20 2.69 11.31
N SER A 175 8.18 1.89 11.00
CA SER A 175 7.00 1.71 11.85
C SER A 175 7.30 1.08 13.21
N ARG A 176 8.45 0.44 13.39
CA ARG A 176 8.90 -0.05 14.71
C ARG A 176 8.99 1.08 15.74
N LEU A 177 9.26 2.29 15.29
CA LEU A 177 9.37 3.47 16.16
C LEU A 177 8.05 3.82 16.86
N PHE A 178 6.92 3.36 16.38
CA PHE A 178 5.62 3.56 17.03
C PHE A 178 5.42 2.69 18.28
N TYR A 179 6.32 1.73 18.57
CA TYR A 179 6.15 0.77 19.67
C TYR A 179 7.01 1.14 20.87
N ASN A 180 6.49 0.86 22.08
CA ASN A 180 7.06 1.32 23.35
C ASN A 180 8.47 0.79 23.67
N ASN A 181 8.91 -0.29 23.03
CA ASN A 181 10.21 -0.94 23.28
C ASN A 181 11.36 -0.44 22.39
N VAL A 182 11.12 0.54 21.50
CA VAL A 182 12.11 1.00 20.52
C VAL A 182 12.72 2.35 20.89
N LEU A 183 11.89 3.33 21.20
CA LEU A 183 12.36 4.67 21.61
C LEU A 183 12.62 4.74 23.12
N PRO A 184 13.56 5.60 23.58
CA PRO A 184 13.73 5.89 25.01
C PRO A 184 12.43 6.39 25.64
N GLU A 185 12.27 6.18 26.96
CA GLU A 185 11.09 6.57 27.72
C GLU A 185 10.77 8.06 27.55
N ASP A 186 11.79 8.92 27.57
CA ASP A 186 11.64 10.38 27.44
C ASP A 186 11.30 10.85 26.02
N HIS A 187 11.23 9.95 25.05
CA HIS A 187 10.71 10.15 23.70
C HIS A 187 9.27 9.65 23.52
N GLN A 188 8.59 9.35 24.61
CA GLN A 188 7.26 8.74 24.60
C GLN A 188 6.31 9.54 25.48
N GLU A 189 5.02 9.51 25.15
CA GLU A 189 3.99 10.13 26.00
C GLU A 189 3.91 9.40 27.36
N PRO A 190 4.08 10.12 28.50
CA PRO A 190 4.34 9.48 29.80
C PRO A 190 3.23 8.56 30.30
N GLN A 191 1.95 8.93 30.11
CA GLN A 191 0.83 8.12 30.61
C GLN A 191 0.68 6.82 29.82
N SER A 192 0.87 6.90 28.51
CA SER A 192 0.81 5.73 27.62
C SER A 192 2.00 4.82 27.84
N TYR A 193 3.20 5.36 28.05
CA TYR A 193 4.38 4.57 28.41
C TYR A 193 4.18 3.84 29.76
N ALA A 194 3.70 4.54 30.79
CA ALA A 194 3.41 3.94 32.09
C ALA A 194 2.39 2.80 31.99
N TRP A 195 1.41 2.91 31.10
CA TRP A 195 0.46 1.84 30.85
C TRP A 195 1.10 0.69 30.05
N SER A 196 1.73 0.97 28.92
CA SER A 196 2.24 -0.05 28.00
C SER A 196 3.39 -0.85 28.61
N SER A 197 4.24 -0.24 29.44
CA SER A 197 5.31 -0.94 30.14
C SER A 197 4.82 -2.00 31.12
N VAL A 198 3.56 -1.92 31.56
CA VAL A 198 2.95 -2.88 32.49
C VAL A 198 2.03 -3.87 31.77
N TYR A 199 1.23 -3.41 30.82
CA TYR A 199 0.15 -4.18 30.21
C TYR A 199 0.41 -4.62 28.77
N ASP A 200 1.41 -4.03 28.10
CA ASP A 200 1.84 -4.38 26.74
C ASP A 200 3.35 -4.66 26.70
N THR A 201 3.79 -5.59 27.53
CA THR A 201 5.21 -5.97 27.65
C THR A 201 5.79 -6.57 26.37
N GLU A 202 4.95 -7.13 25.52
CA GLU A 202 5.33 -7.69 24.21
C GLU A 202 5.34 -6.60 23.10
N SER A 203 5.01 -5.36 23.41
CA SER A 203 4.96 -4.26 22.44
C SER A 203 4.12 -4.57 21.21
N CYS A 204 2.87 -4.95 21.41
CA CYS A 204 1.93 -5.28 20.32
C CYS A 204 1.08 -4.08 19.93
N ILE A 205 0.96 -3.07 20.78
CA ILE A 205 0.09 -1.90 20.58
C ILE A 205 0.93 -0.68 20.25
N PRO A 206 0.82 -0.12 19.02
CA PRO A 206 1.57 1.08 18.66
C PRO A 206 0.95 2.34 19.25
N TYR A 207 1.74 3.39 19.37
CA TYR A 207 1.23 4.76 19.49
C TYR A 207 0.52 5.14 18.18
N GLU A 208 -0.41 6.09 18.24
CA GLU A 208 -1.17 6.49 17.05
C GLU A 208 -0.37 7.36 16.11
N SER A 209 0.53 8.19 16.67
CA SER A 209 1.33 9.12 15.87
C SER A 209 2.74 9.29 16.42
N MET A 210 3.61 9.85 15.59
CA MET A 210 4.96 10.22 15.93
C MET A 210 5.23 11.64 15.40
N LYS A 211 5.62 12.57 16.27
CA LYS A 211 6.02 13.92 15.89
C LYS A 211 7.51 13.97 15.58
N GLU A 212 7.87 14.80 14.60
CA GLU A 212 9.27 15.07 14.30
C GLU A 212 10.00 15.63 15.53
N VAL A 213 9.42 16.66 16.15
CA VAL A 213 9.92 17.23 17.40
C VAL A 213 8.78 17.50 18.38
N TRP A 214 8.91 17.04 19.61
CA TRP A 214 8.00 17.35 20.71
C TRP A 214 8.74 17.34 22.03
N ASN A 215 8.45 18.30 22.92
CA ASN A 215 9.13 18.44 24.22
C ASN A 215 10.67 18.43 24.15
N ASN A 216 11.25 19.01 23.09
CA ASN A 216 12.69 19.00 22.78
C ASN A 216 13.25 17.59 22.52
N LYS A 217 12.42 16.61 22.15
CA LYS A 217 12.79 15.26 21.74
C LYS A 217 12.43 15.01 20.29
N SER A 218 13.28 14.27 19.59
CA SER A 218 13.09 13.90 18.19
C SER A 218 13.58 12.48 17.96
N PRO A 219 12.74 11.56 17.41
CA PRO A 219 11.30 11.68 17.27
C PRO A 219 10.59 11.53 18.62
N TYR A 220 9.28 11.81 18.65
CA TYR A 220 8.46 11.66 19.84
C TYR A 220 7.13 10.96 19.51
N VAL A 221 6.82 9.86 20.18
CA VAL A 221 5.57 9.11 19.95
C VAL A 221 4.48 9.53 20.94
N MET A 222 3.27 9.68 20.40
CA MET A 222 2.09 10.09 21.16
C MET A 222 0.80 9.72 20.43
N GLY A 223 -0.33 9.83 21.12
CA GLY A 223 -1.64 9.70 20.50
C GLY A 223 -2.15 11.02 19.97
N ASP A 224 -2.42 11.06 18.69
CA ASP A 224 -3.04 12.24 18.05
C ASP A 224 -4.46 12.46 18.59
N ALA A 225 -5.18 11.37 18.86
CA ALA A 225 -6.52 11.42 19.43
C ALA A 225 -6.60 12.17 20.75
N THR A 226 -5.66 11.99 21.68
CA THR A 226 -5.61 12.73 22.94
C THR A 226 -5.23 14.18 22.71
N GLY A 227 -4.23 14.45 21.87
CA GLY A 227 -3.82 15.79 21.49
C GLY A 227 -4.93 16.57 20.79
N GLY A 228 -5.73 15.92 19.97
CA GLY A 228 -6.91 16.47 19.30
C GLY A 228 -8.16 16.58 20.17
N GLY A 229 -8.17 15.95 21.34
CA GLY A 229 -9.28 16.00 22.29
C GLY A 229 -10.47 15.11 21.95
N TRP A 230 -10.32 14.13 21.06
CA TRP A 230 -11.42 13.26 20.67
C TRP A 230 -11.40 11.85 21.30
N ALA A 231 -10.30 11.47 21.95
CA ALA A 231 -10.18 10.22 22.67
C ALA A 231 -9.39 10.39 23.97
N ALA A 232 -9.55 9.43 24.89
CA ALA A 232 -8.98 9.50 26.23
C ALA A 232 -7.58 8.89 26.35
N THR A 233 -6.99 8.38 25.27
CA THR A 233 -5.72 7.67 25.30
C THR A 233 -4.85 7.99 24.10
N ASN A 234 -3.54 7.91 24.31
CA ASN A 234 -2.51 7.99 23.28
C ASN A 234 -2.13 6.60 22.71
N ILE A 235 -2.74 5.55 23.20
CA ILE A 235 -2.60 4.20 22.65
C ILE A 235 -3.55 4.07 21.46
N SER A 236 -3.12 3.35 20.42
CA SER A 236 -3.81 3.25 19.14
C SER A 236 -5.16 2.51 19.23
N LEU A 237 -6.12 3.08 19.94
CA LEU A 237 -7.51 2.60 19.93
C LEU A 237 -8.26 3.01 18.67
N TYR A 238 -7.86 4.16 18.09
CA TYR A 238 -8.45 4.67 16.86
C TYR A 238 -7.88 3.97 15.62
N SER A 239 -6.57 3.83 15.54
CA SER A 239 -5.88 3.30 14.37
C SER A 239 -5.33 1.87 14.53
N GLY A 240 -5.49 1.26 15.72
CA GLY A 240 -4.92 -0.06 16.04
C GLY A 240 -5.40 -1.20 15.14
N SER A 241 -6.62 -1.11 14.61
CA SER A 241 -7.14 -2.08 13.64
C SER A 241 -6.33 -2.13 12.34
N SER A 242 -5.59 -1.06 12.02
CA SER A 242 -4.80 -0.97 10.80
C SER A 242 -3.48 -1.75 10.87
N VAL A 243 -3.00 -2.10 12.06
CA VAL A 243 -1.75 -2.87 12.26
C VAL A 243 -1.78 -4.19 11.50
N GLY A 244 -2.92 -4.86 11.48
CA GLY A 244 -3.10 -6.13 10.77
C GLY A 244 -2.88 -6.04 9.25
N TYR A 245 -3.04 -4.88 8.64
CA TYR A 245 -2.81 -4.72 7.20
C TYR A 245 -1.34 -4.92 6.83
N LEU A 246 -0.42 -4.23 7.50
CA LEU A 246 1.01 -4.42 7.22
C LEU A 246 1.48 -5.80 7.69
N ALA A 247 1.05 -6.24 8.88
CA ALA A 247 1.43 -7.54 9.43
C ALA A 247 1.00 -8.72 8.54
N ALA A 248 -0.14 -8.61 7.86
CA ALA A 248 -0.61 -9.65 6.95
C ALA A 248 0.18 -9.73 5.64
N LEU A 249 0.78 -8.61 5.21
CA LEU A 249 1.52 -8.53 3.95
C LEU A 249 2.91 -9.13 4.04
N ILE A 250 3.60 -8.99 5.18
CA ILE A 250 5.04 -9.17 5.27
C ILE A 250 5.44 -10.38 6.12
N GLU A 251 6.41 -11.13 5.62
CA GLU A 251 7.11 -12.18 6.36
C GLU A 251 8.62 -12.07 6.18
N LYS A 252 9.37 -12.51 7.19
CA LYS A 252 10.83 -12.61 7.09
C LYS A 252 11.23 -13.74 6.14
N THR A 253 12.34 -13.55 5.42
CA THR A 253 12.98 -14.61 4.65
C THR A 253 14.23 -15.13 5.36
N ASN A 254 14.93 -16.06 4.74
CA ASN A 254 16.27 -16.51 5.18
C ASN A 254 17.35 -15.43 5.05
N VAL A 255 17.05 -14.32 4.36
CA VAL A 255 17.97 -13.19 4.16
C VAL A 255 17.45 -11.98 4.94
N GLU A 256 18.20 -11.53 5.94
CA GLU A 256 17.86 -10.31 6.67
C GLU A 256 17.73 -9.12 5.70
N GLY A 257 16.74 -8.25 5.92
CA GLY A 257 16.48 -7.10 5.06
C GLY A 257 15.75 -7.42 3.75
N ILE A 258 15.43 -8.68 3.47
CA ILE A 258 14.53 -9.05 2.37
C ILE A 258 13.25 -9.64 2.95
N LEU A 259 12.12 -9.03 2.61
CA LEU A 259 10.79 -9.49 3.03
C LEU A 259 10.13 -10.29 1.91
N ARG A 260 9.36 -11.33 2.28
CA ARG A 260 8.32 -11.91 1.44
C ARG A 260 7.06 -11.08 1.61
N ILE A 261 6.60 -10.47 0.54
CA ILE A 261 5.41 -9.60 0.54
C ILE A 261 4.31 -10.32 -0.24
N ASP A 262 3.25 -10.74 0.44
CA ASP A 262 2.10 -11.41 -0.19
C ASP A 262 1.13 -10.35 -0.75
N VAL A 263 1.23 -10.07 -2.04
CA VAL A 263 0.43 -9.04 -2.71
C VAL A 263 -1.04 -9.41 -2.92
N ASN A 264 -1.44 -10.65 -2.59
CA ASN A 264 -2.83 -11.08 -2.64
C ASN A 264 -3.57 -10.84 -1.33
N LYS A 265 -2.86 -10.70 -0.20
CA LYS A 265 -3.48 -10.64 1.14
C LYS A 265 -4.47 -9.50 1.32
N THR A 266 -4.22 -8.38 0.68
CA THR A 266 -5.05 -7.17 0.78
C THR A 266 -5.75 -6.84 -0.54
N ASP A 267 -5.62 -7.69 -1.56
CA ASP A 267 -6.39 -7.58 -2.80
C ASP A 267 -7.78 -8.19 -2.63
N PHE A 268 -8.57 -7.55 -1.79
CA PHE A 268 -9.92 -8.01 -1.45
C PHE A 268 -10.78 -8.15 -2.69
N PHE A 269 -11.49 -9.29 -2.78
CA PHE A 269 -12.31 -9.67 -3.94
C PHE A 269 -11.52 -9.79 -5.26
N GLY A 270 -10.19 -9.91 -5.19
CA GLY A 270 -9.37 -10.33 -6.31
C GLY A 270 -9.60 -11.82 -6.60
N ASN A 271 -9.51 -12.22 -7.88
CA ASN A 271 -9.71 -13.61 -8.31
C ASN A 271 -8.36 -14.37 -8.37
N ALA A 272 -7.46 -14.14 -7.41
CA ALA A 272 -6.18 -14.81 -7.39
C ALA A 272 -6.33 -16.28 -6.97
N VAL A 273 -5.95 -17.21 -7.86
CA VAL A 273 -5.91 -18.65 -7.60
C VAL A 273 -4.54 -19.07 -7.07
N PHE A 274 -3.48 -18.42 -7.56
CA PHE A 274 -2.11 -18.75 -7.20
C PHE A 274 -1.53 -17.72 -6.24
N PRO A 275 -0.68 -18.13 -5.26
CA PRO A 275 0.06 -17.19 -4.44
C PRO A 275 0.98 -16.31 -5.30
N VAL A 276 1.03 -15.01 -4.98
CA VAL A 276 1.93 -14.05 -5.65
C VAL A 276 2.72 -13.29 -4.58
N TYR A 277 4.04 -13.41 -4.67
CA TYR A 277 4.96 -12.83 -3.71
C TYR A 277 5.91 -11.83 -4.36
N LEU A 278 6.04 -10.66 -3.74
CA LEU A 278 7.00 -9.64 -4.11
C LEU A 278 8.21 -9.69 -3.16
N TYR A 279 9.43 -9.65 -3.72
CA TYR A 279 10.69 -9.59 -2.99
C TYR A 279 11.50 -8.42 -3.51
N TYR A 280 11.96 -7.54 -2.62
CA TYR A 280 12.90 -6.47 -2.96
C TYR A 280 14.24 -6.73 -2.24
N ASN A 281 15.32 -6.68 -2.99
CA ASN A 281 16.69 -6.82 -2.48
C ASN A 281 17.34 -5.43 -2.35
N PRO A 282 17.59 -4.92 -1.13
CA PRO A 282 18.23 -3.61 -0.93
C PRO A 282 19.75 -3.64 -1.08
N TYR A 283 20.35 -4.82 -1.23
CA TYR A 283 21.81 -4.98 -1.29
C TYR A 283 22.36 -4.69 -2.68
N SER A 284 23.65 -4.35 -2.75
CA SER A 284 24.39 -4.12 -3.99
C SER A 284 24.85 -5.41 -4.69
N GLU A 285 24.45 -6.57 -4.17
CA GLU A 285 24.75 -7.90 -4.73
C GLU A 285 23.49 -8.75 -4.78
N ASP A 286 23.46 -9.72 -5.67
CA ASP A 286 22.37 -10.69 -5.75
C ASP A 286 22.27 -11.51 -4.47
N LYS A 287 21.04 -11.81 -4.03
CA LYS A 287 20.78 -12.62 -2.84
C LYS A 287 19.96 -13.84 -3.18
N THR A 288 20.35 -14.98 -2.63
CA THR A 288 19.56 -16.22 -2.74
C THR A 288 18.52 -16.26 -1.62
N VAL A 289 17.27 -16.28 -2.01
CA VAL A 289 16.11 -16.38 -1.12
C VAL A 289 15.52 -17.78 -1.22
N GLU A 290 15.04 -18.29 -0.10
CA GLU A 290 14.38 -19.58 0.02
C GLU A 290 12.88 -19.38 0.29
N LEU A 291 12.07 -20.22 -0.36
CA LEU A 291 10.62 -20.27 -0.21
C LEU A 291 10.17 -21.69 0.07
N GLU A 292 9.57 -21.91 1.23
CA GLU A 292 8.91 -23.17 1.53
C GLU A 292 7.60 -23.29 0.76
N LEU A 293 7.44 -24.40 0.08
CA LEU A 293 6.28 -24.70 -0.77
C LEU A 293 5.37 -25.72 -0.08
N PRO A 294 4.06 -25.67 -0.34
CA PRO A 294 3.14 -26.72 0.07
C PRO A 294 3.51 -28.09 -0.54
N SER A 295 2.86 -29.18 -0.10
CA SER A 295 3.04 -30.47 -0.71
C SER A 295 2.66 -30.46 -2.20
N GLY A 296 3.54 -30.94 -3.05
CA GLY A 296 3.38 -30.96 -4.51
C GLY A 296 4.63 -30.52 -5.26
N GLU A 297 4.54 -30.47 -6.58
CA GLU A 297 5.56 -29.89 -7.46
C GLU A 297 5.07 -28.54 -7.98
N TYR A 298 5.95 -27.54 -8.00
CA TYR A 298 5.64 -26.17 -8.39
C TYR A 298 6.69 -25.59 -9.34
N ASP A 299 6.23 -24.67 -10.18
CA ASP A 299 7.04 -23.76 -10.96
C ASP A 299 6.91 -22.35 -10.34
N LEU A 300 8.01 -21.61 -10.26
CA LEU A 300 8.03 -20.21 -9.83
C LEU A 300 8.19 -19.32 -11.05
N TYR A 301 7.11 -18.69 -11.47
CA TYR A 301 7.12 -17.71 -12.56
C TYR A 301 7.42 -16.32 -12.01
N ASP A 302 8.45 -15.66 -12.54
CA ASP A 302 8.76 -14.26 -12.21
C ASP A 302 8.27 -13.32 -13.31
N ALA A 303 7.29 -12.49 -12.97
CA ALA A 303 6.71 -11.53 -13.90
C ALA A 303 7.67 -10.39 -14.29
N ILE A 304 8.75 -10.15 -13.52
CA ILE A 304 9.76 -9.13 -13.84
C ILE A 304 10.68 -9.62 -14.96
N SER A 305 11.20 -10.85 -14.84
CA SER A 305 12.06 -11.46 -15.86
C SER A 305 11.30 -12.22 -16.91
N GLU A 306 9.97 -12.34 -16.78
CA GLU A 306 9.04 -13.02 -17.71
C GLU A 306 9.41 -14.48 -17.98
N ARG A 307 9.84 -15.21 -16.94
CA ARG A 307 10.25 -16.61 -17.05
C ARG A 307 10.03 -17.39 -15.76
N ASN A 308 10.00 -18.71 -15.87
CA ASN A 308 10.15 -19.58 -14.70
C ASN A 308 11.60 -19.49 -14.18
N VAL A 309 11.79 -18.99 -12.97
CA VAL A 309 13.10 -18.94 -12.30
C VAL A 309 13.44 -20.25 -11.59
N VAL A 310 12.41 -21.03 -11.24
CA VAL A 310 12.53 -22.41 -10.73
C VAL A 310 11.44 -23.24 -11.41
N SER A 311 11.72 -24.51 -11.73
CA SER A 311 10.75 -25.41 -12.32
C SER A 311 10.82 -26.78 -11.67
N ARG A 312 9.64 -27.40 -11.50
CA ARG A 312 9.45 -28.75 -10.97
C ARG A 312 10.15 -28.99 -9.64
N ILE A 313 9.91 -28.11 -8.69
CA ILE A 313 10.49 -28.17 -7.35
C ILE A 313 9.45 -28.60 -6.32
N SER A 314 9.85 -29.38 -5.34
CA SER A 314 9.06 -29.75 -4.15
C SER A 314 9.82 -29.34 -2.89
N GLY A 315 9.10 -29.03 -1.83
CA GLY A 315 9.69 -28.63 -0.55
C GLY A 315 10.18 -27.19 -0.57
N THR A 316 11.48 -26.95 -0.56
CA THR A 316 12.05 -25.61 -0.52
C THR A 316 12.60 -25.20 -1.89
N ALA A 317 12.13 -24.09 -2.43
CA ALA A 317 12.64 -23.49 -3.66
C ALA A 317 13.68 -22.41 -3.30
N SER A 318 14.81 -22.39 -4.03
CA SER A 318 15.84 -21.34 -3.93
C SER A 318 15.89 -20.57 -5.23
N PHE A 319 15.89 -19.25 -5.16
CA PHE A 319 15.97 -18.34 -6.32
C PHE A 319 16.80 -17.11 -6.00
N SER A 320 17.33 -16.46 -7.04
CA SER A 320 18.11 -15.23 -6.89
C SER A 320 17.23 -13.99 -7.04
N VAL A 321 17.34 -13.04 -6.09
CA VAL A 321 16.78 -11.69 -6.21
C VAL A 321 17.93 -10.76 -6.59
N PRO A 322 17.86 -10.08 -7.76
CA PRO A 322 18.97 -9.24 -8.26
C PRO A 322 19.34 -8.10 -7.30
N SER A 323 20.58 -7.64 -7.36
CA SER A 323 21.08 -6.49 -6.58
C SER A 323 20.25 -5.23 -6.86
N ASP A 324 19.81 -4.53 -5.81
CA ASP A 324 18.89 -3.37 -5.87
C ASP A 324 17.66 -3.65 -6.78
N GLY A 325 17.28 -4.92 -6.85
CA GLY A 325 16.27 -5.44 -7.78
C GLY A 325 15.06 -6.06 -7.09
N VAL A 326 14.20 -6.63 -7.89
CA VAL A 326 12.93 -7.19 -7.44
C VAL A 326 12.58 -8.46 -8.21
N CYS A 327 11.91 -9.40 -7.53
CA CYS A 327 11.21 -10.51 -8.14
C CYS A 327 9.72 -10.42 -7.77
N LEU A 328 8.84 -10.70 -8.72
CA LEU A 328 7.40 -10.82 -8.51
C LEU A 328 6.98 -12.24 -8.91
N LEU A 329 6.97 -13.14 -7.92
CA LEU A 329 6.86 -14.57 -8.13
C LEU A 329 5.43 -15.08 -7.98
N THR A 330 4.92 -15.74 -9.00
CA THR A 330 3.69 -16.56 -8.92
C THR A 330 4.07 -18.03 -8.74
N VAL A 331 3.48 -18.67 -7.72
CA VAL A 331 3.68 -20.09 -7.41
C VAL A 331 2.63 -20.90 -8.15
N ILE A 332 3.04 -21.67 -9.15
CA ILE A 332 2.14 -22.39 -10.07
C ILE A 332 2.37 -23.89 -9.92
N PRO A 333 1.33 -24.73 -9.76
CA PRO A 333 1.51 -26.18 -9.83
C PRO A 333 2.18 -26.60 -11.14
N SER A 334 3.24 -27.42 -11.06
CA SER A 334 3.99 -27.86 -12.25
C SER A 334 3.10 -28.59 -13.25
N GLY A 335 3.32 -28.30 -14.52
CA GLY A 335 2.51 -28.86 -15.61
C GLY A 335 1.22 -28.10 -15.91
N THR A 336 0.94 -26.99 -15.19
CA THR A 336 -0.15 -26.10 -15.56
C THR A 336 0.15 -25.47 -16.93
N GLU A 337 -0.77 -25.62 -17.87
CA GLU A 337 -0.62 -25.05 -19.22
C GLU A 337 -0.54 -23.53 -19.15
N GLN A 338 0.46 -22.95 -19.83
CA GLN A 338 0.63 -21.52 -19.97
C GLN A 338 0.28 -21.08 -21.38
N THR A 339 -0.57 -20.06 -21.49
CA THR A 339 -1.04 -19.53 -22.77
C THR A 339 -0.96 -17.99 -22.78
N VAL A 340 -0.69 -17.41 -23.95
CA VAL A 340 -0.65 -15.97 -24.14
C VAL A 340 -1.93 -15.49 -24.81
N SER A 341 -2.61 -14.50 -24.24
CA SER A 341 -3.79 -13.87 -24.81
C SER A 341 -3.61 -12.34 -24.79
N GLY A 342 -3.35 -11.78 -25.97
CA GLY A 342 -2.96 -10.38 -26.07
C GLY A 342 -1.63 -10.15 -25.34
N HIS A 343 -1.65 -9.27 -24.36
CA HIS A 343 -0.51 -8.97 -23.48
C HIS A 343 -0.64 -9.64 -22.09
N ARG A 344 -1.48 -10.66 -21.97
CA ARG A 344 -1.66 -11.41 -20.72
C ARG A 344 -1.09 -12.80 -20.87
N LEU A 345 -0.29 -13.22 -19.90
CA LEU A 345 0.12 -14.61 -19.72
C LEU A 345 -0.81 -15.27 -18.71
N LEU A 346 -1.38 -16.41 -19.10
CA LEU A 346 -2.27 -17.19 -18.24
C LEU A 346 -1.58 -18.51 -17.88
N ALA A 347 -1.85 -19.00 -16.66
CA ALA A 347 -1.63 -20.37 -16.25
C ALA A 347 -3.01 -21.00 -15.99
N GLY A 348 -3.39 -21.96 -16.83
CA GLY A 348 -4.78 -22.41 -16.91
C GLY A 348 -5.70 -21.23 -17.29
N ASN A 349 -6.68 -20.92 -16.42
CA ASN A 349 -7.60 -19.81 -16.64
C ASN A 349 -7.23 -18.54 -15.85
N GLN A 350 -6.10 -18.55 -15.13
CA GLN A 350 -5.68 -17.43 -14.27
C GLN A 350 -4.61 -16.60 -14.96
N VAL A 351 -4.82 -15.29 -15.05
CA VAL A 351 -3.76 -14.36 -15.47
C VAL A 351 -2.68 -14.31 -14.39
N ILE A 352 -1.44 -14.57 -14.79
CA ILE A 352 -0.25 -14.53 -13.92
C ILE A 352 0.67 -13.36 -14.26
N ASP A 353 0.51 -12.77 -15.45
CA ASP A 353 1.19 -11.56 -15.87
C ASP A 353 0.26 -10.76 -16.78
N PHE A 354 -0.12 -9.55 -16.36
CA PHE A 354 -1.04 -8.69 -17.10
C PHE A 354 -0.38 -7.94 -18.27
N TYR A 355 0.95 -7.81 -18.25
CA TYR A 355 1.71 -7.07 -19.24
C TYR A 355 2.90 -7.88 -19.78
N TYR A 356 2.65 -9.15 -20.10
CA TYR A 356 3.64 -10.06 -20.67
C TYR A 356 4.11 -9.57 -22.04
N GLY A 357 5.43 -9.55 -22.25
CA GLY A 357 6.05 -9.10 -23.51
C GLY A 357 6.04 -7.60 -23.72
N TYR A 358 5.65 -6.81 -22.70
CA TYR A 358 5.72 -5.35 -22.78
C TYR A 358 7.14 -4.87 -22.45
N ASP A 359 7.71 -4.04 -23.29
CA ASP A 359 9.00 -3.40 -23.02
C ASP A 359 8.86 -2.29 -21.98
N TYR A 360 9.19 -2.60 -20.74
CA TYR A 360 9.29 -1.64 -19.64
C TYR A 360 10.73 -1.15 -19.44
N SER A 361 11.39 -0.72 -20.50
CA SER A 361 12.76 -0.18 -20.45
C SER A 361 12.93 1.05 -19.55
N ARG A 362 11.85 1.53 -18.94
CA ARG A 362 11.86 2.65 -17.98
C ARG A 362 11.65 2.13 -16.57
N ASN A 363 12.72 2.09 -15.78
CA ASN A 363 12.61 2.01 -14.33
C ASN A 363 11.90 3.26 -13.80
N LEU A 364 10.62 3.15 -13.53
CA LEU A 364 9.86 4.21 -12.91
C LEU A 364 10.26 4.31 -11.44
N ARG A 365 10.77 5.46 -11.05
CA ARG A 365 11.04 5.79 -9.65
C ARG A 365 9.88 6.63 -9.15
N LEU A 366 9.33 6.28 -8.00
CA LEU A 366 8.44 7.17 -7.27
C LEU A 366 9.28 8.37 -6.78
N LYS A 367 8.74 9.57 -6.90
CA LYS A 367 9.47 10.82 -6.62
C LYS A 367 9.93 10.95 -5.18
N ALA A 368 9.20 10.32 -4.26
CA ALA A 368 9.41 10.46 -2.82
C ALA A 368 10.16 9.27 -2.18
N ILE A 369 10.59 8.27 -2.95
CA ILE A 369 11.24 7.07 -2.36
C ILE A 369 12.48 6.65 -3.15
#